data_30d628292ece4ac4c5c7286ff242c003
#
_entry.id   30d628292ece4ac4c5c7286ff242c003
#
_cell.length_a   1.000
_cell.length_b   1.000
_cell.length_c   1.000
_cell.angle_alpha   90.00
_cell.angle_beta   90.00
_cell.angle_gamma   90.00
#
_symmetry.space_group_name_H-M   'P 1'
#
loop_
_entity.id
_entity.type
_entity.pdbx_description
1 polymer ?
#
loop_
_entity_poly.entity_id
_entity_poly.type
_entity_poly.pdbx_seq_one_letter_code
_entity_poly.pdbx_strand_id
1 'polypeptide(L)'
;LSTQLLEPLYTKHIEKQLTTQAESITAELDKAIANGEALSAWSFGHLTVNTTFFDRLATQLYASGSLNSFCVDISDTTMRTIYKIENQSYCNLHETLLSDSANNDMIVSTAVAMRKKCRTTGGFVQTLNPPRLSGSAQLLVGRNTSGGEYTVLVTTSLVHVAEAGKVLSTVLPLSL
;
A
#
# COMPACT_ATOMS: atom_id res chain seq x y z
N LEU A 1 -9.50 28.37 9.36
CA LEU A 1 -8.43 27.42 9.00
C LEU A 1 -8.14 27.49 7.51
N SER A 2 -6.89 27.69 7.15
CA SER A 2 -6.46 27.69 5.76
C SER A 2 -6.35 26.27 5.21
N THR A 3 -6.50 26.12 3.90
CA THR A 3 -6.29 24.85 3.19
C THR A 3 -4.88 24.29 3.47
N GLN A 4 -3.88 25.16 3.62
CA GLN A 4 -2.50 24.77 3.92
C GLN A 4 -2.35 24.05 5.25
N LEU A 5 -3.21 24.35 6.24
CA LEU A 5 -3.19 23.69 7.54
C LEU A 5 -3.96 22.36 7.52
N LEU A 6 -5.03 22.27 6.72
CA LEU A 6 -5.88 21.09 6.65
C LEU A 6 -5.25 19.94 5.85
N GLU A 7 -4.51 20.25 4.79
CA GLU A 7 -3.84 19.23 3.97
C GLU A 7 -2.84 18.38 4.77
N PRO A 8 -1.93 18.96 5.59
CA PRO A 8 -1.05 18.17 6.43
C PRO A 8 -1.78 17.32 7.46
N LEU A 9 -2.84 17.84 8.07
CA LEU A 9 -3.66 17.10 9.04
C LEU A 9 -4.39 15.93 8.38
N TYR A 10 -4.92 16.14 7.19
CA TYR A 10 -5.59 15.11 6.42
C TYR A 10 -4.60 14.05 5.95
N THR A 11 -3.41 14.45 5.51
CA THR A 11 -2.33 13.52 5.13
C THR A 11 -1.93 12.63 6.30
N LYS A 12 -1.80 13.18 7.50
CA LYS A 12 -1.54 12.39 8.73
C LYS A 12 -2.66 11.41 9.04
N HIS A 13 -3.90 11.81 8.80
CA HIS A 13 -5.05 10.93 8.98
C HIS A 13 -5.00 9.75 8.01
N ILE A 14 -4.71 10.00 6.74
CA ILE A 14 -4.54 8.95 5.72
C ILE A 14 -3.35 8.04 6.08
N GLU A 15 -2.23 8.61 6.51
CA GLU A 15 -1.07 7.85 6.96
C GLU A 15 -1.44 6.87 8.08
N LYS A 16 -2.21 7.33 9.07
CA LYS A 16 -2.70 6.50 10.17
C LYS A 16 -3.62 5.39 9.67
N GLN A 17 -4.51 5.68 8.72
CA GLN A 17 -5.38 4.67 8.12
C GLN A 17 -4.59 3.61 7.36
N LEU A 18 -3.60 4.03 6.55
CA LEU A 18 -2.73 3.10 5.83
C LEU A 18 -1.93 2.21 6.78
N THR A 19 -1.40 2.80 7.84
CA THR A 19 -0.63 2.07 8.87
C THR A 19 -1.50 1.02 9.55
N THR A 20 -2.70 1.40 9.97
CA THR A 20 -3.67 0.48 10.57
C THR A 20 -4.01 -0.66 9.62
N GLN A 21 -4.19 -0.34 8.35
CA GLN A 21 -4.50 -1.33 7.32
C GLN A 21 -3.35 -2.30 7.10
N ALA A 22 -2.13 -1.79 6.99
CA ALA A 22 -0.93 -2.62 6.83
C ALA A 22 -0.72 -3.55 8.04
N GLU A 23 -0.92 -3.05 9.24
CA GLU A 23 -0.82 -3.84 10.48
C GLU A 23 -1.89 -4.90 10.56
N SER A 24 -3.13 -4.59 10.16
CA SER A 24 -4.23 -5.54 10.12
C SER A 24 -3.95 -6.68 9.13
N ILE A 25 -3.43 -6.35 7.95
CA ILE A 25 -3.09 -7.35 6.94
C ILE A 25 -1.95 -8.25 7.43
N THR A 26 -0.88 -7.68 7.97
CA THR A 26 0.23 -8.48 8.49
C THR A 26 -0.19 -9.35 9.67
N ALA A 27 -1.11 -8.89 10.52
CA ALA A 27 -1.68 -9.69 11.60
C ALA A 27 -2.44 -10.92 11.08
N GLU A 28 -3.23 -10.76 10.02
CA GLU A 28 -3.94 -11.88 9.38
C GLU A 28 -2.96 -12.88 8.74
N LEU A 29 -1.90 -12.39 8.11
CA LEU A 29 -0.85 -13.25 7.56
C LEU A 29 -0.12 -14.01 8.69
N ASP A 30 0.25 -13.33 9.75
CA ASP A 30 0.91 -13.95 10.92
C ASP A 30 0.04 -15.04 11.55
N LYS A 31 -1.25 -14.78 11.67
CA LYS A 31 -2.21 -15.75 12.19
C LYS A 31 -2.29 -17.01 11.31
N ALA A 32 -2.35 -16.83 10.00
CA ALA A 32 -2.38 -17.95 9.05
C ALA A 32 -1.09 -18.77 9.12
N ILE A 33 0.07 -18.10 9.17
CA ILE A 33 1.37 -18.74 9.31
C ILE A 33 1.45 -19.53 10.62
N ALA A 34 1.02 -18.93 11.72
CA ALA A 34 0.99 -19.59 13.02
C ALA A 34 0.08 -20.83 13.04
N ASN A 35 -0.98 -20.83 12.25
CA ASN A 35 -1.89 -21.96 12.08
C ASN A 35 -1.35 -23.04 11.12
N GLY A 36 -0.15 -22.87 10.58
CA GLY A 36 0.46 -23.82 9.67
C GLY A 36 -0.06 -23.74 8.23
N GLU A 37 -0.79 -22.69 7.88
CA GLU A 37 -1.23 -22.49 6.48
C GLU A 37 -0.05 -22.13 5.59
N ALA A 38 0.08 -22.82 4.46
CA ALA A 38 1.02 -22.46 3.41
C ALA A 38 0.38 -21.37 2.56
N LEU A 39 0.97 -20.16 2.56
CA LEU A 39 0.45 -19.02 1.80
C LEU A 39 1.05 -18.93 0.41
N SER A 40 2.29 -19.33 0.26
CA SER A 40 2.98 -19.42 -1.03
C SER A 40 4.13 -20.41 -0.95
N ALA A 41 4.52 -20.92 -2.10
CA ALA A 41 5.68 -21.83 -2.21
C ALA A 41 6.32 -21.69 -3.59
N TRP A 42 7.64 -21.82 -3.62
CA TRP A 42 8.42 -21.93 -4.84
C TRP A 42 8.82 -23.40 -5.04
N SER A 43 8.49 -23.93 -6.21
CA SER A 43 8.83 -25.31 -6.57
C SER A 43 9.23 -25.33 -8.04
N PHE A 44 10.46 -25.82 -8.33
CA PHE A 44 11.01 -25.90 -9.70
C PHE A 44 10.89 -24.58 -10.49
N GLY A 45 11.12 -23.44 -9.82
CA GLY A 45 11.03 -22.12 -10.45
C GLY A 45 9.60 -21.60 -10.64
N HIS A 46 8.60 -22.34 -10.17
CA HIS A 46 7.19 -21.93 -10.22
C HIS A 46 6.70 -21.48 -8.85
N LEU A 47 6.00 -20.34 -8.85
CA LEU A 47 5.33 -19.82 -7.67
C LEU A 47 3.93 -20.40 -7.57
N THR A 48 3.59 -20.99 -6.43
CA THR A 48 2.24 -21.38 -6.08
C THR A 48 1.75 -20.45 -4.97
N VAL A 49 0.59 -19.85 -5.14
CA VAL A 49 -0.02 -18.92 -4.17
C VAL A 49 -1.33 -19.52 -3.69
N ASN A 50 -1.58 -19.45 -2.38
CA ASN A 50 -2.87 -19.82 -1.79
C ASN A 50 -3.90 -18.75 -2.11
N THR A 51 -4.44 -18.79 -3.32
CA THR A 51 -5.39 -17.79 -3.81
C THR A 51 -6.68 -17.77 -2.99
N THR A 52 -7.11 -18.90 -2.45
CA THR A 52 -8.29 -18.99 -1.59
C THR A 52 -8.14 -18.12 -0.34
N PHE A 53 -6.98 -18.18 0.31
CA PHE A 53 -6.68 -17.34 1.46
C PHE A 53 -6.67 -15.85 1.07
N PHE A 54 -5.94 -15.47 0.04
CA PHE A 54 -5.80 -14.07 -0.35
C PHE A 54 -7.09 -13.48 -0.90
N ASP A 55 -7.89 -14.26 -1.65
CA ASP A 55 -9.20 -13.81 -2.13
C ASP A 55 -10.17 -13.58 -0.97
N ARG A 56 -10.13 -14.44 0.05
CA ARG A 56 -10.92 -14.25 1.27
C ARG A 56 -10.47 -12.99 2.02
N LEU A 57 -9.17 -12.79 2.16
CA LEU A 57 -8.60 -11.58 2.78
C LEU A 57 -9.07 -10.33 2.02
N ALA A 58 -8.97 -10.32 0.70
CA ALA A 58 -9.43 -9.22 -0.15
C ALA A 58 -10.94 -8.96 0.06
N THR A 59 -11.75 -10.01 0.06
CA THR A 59 -13.19 -9.90 0.29
C THR A 59 -13.51 -9.27 1.65
N GLN A 60 -12.81 -9.66 2.70
CA GLN A 60 -12.97 -9.07 4.04
C GLN A 60 -12.59 -7.58 4.06
N LEU A 61 -11.52 -7.21 3.39
CA LEU A 61 -11.07 -5.83 3.29
C LEU A 61 -12.07 -4.97 2.49
N TYR A 62 -12.63 -5.49 1.40
CA TYR A 62 -13.69 -4.83 0.66
C TYR A 62 -14.96 -4.65 1.49
N ALA A 63 -15.37 -5.69 2.21
CA ALA A 63 -16.57 -5.66 3.04
C ALA A 63 -16.46 -4.64 4.18
N SER A 64 -15.26 -4.42 4.72
CA SER A 64 -15.02 -3.41 5.76
C SER A 64 -14.97 -1.98 5.20
N GLY A 65 -15.03 -1.79 3.89
CA GLY A 65 -14.88 -0.50 3.23
C GLY A 65 -13.45 0.03 3.20
N SER A 66 -12.51 -0.69 3.78
CA SER A 66 -11.12 -0.25 3.93
C SER A 66 -10.36 -0.15 2.62
N LEU A 67 -10.71 -0.99 1.63
CA LEU A 67 -10.03 -1.03 0.33
C LEU A 67 -10.59 -0.07 -0.71
N ASN A 68 -11.61 0.71 -0.39
CA ASN A 68 -12.18 1.63 -1.38
C ASN A 68 -11.21 2.73 -1.82
N SER A 69 -10.16 2.95 -1.02
CA SER A 69 -9.20 4.05 -1.24
C SER A 69 -7.74 3.62 -1.29
N PHE A 70 -7.46 2.32 -1.13
CA PHE A 70 -6.09 1.84 -0.96
C PHE A 70 -5.77 0.70 -1.93
N CYS A 71 -4.48 0.55 -2.26
CA CYS A 71 -3.94 -0.62 -2.92
C CYS A 71 -3.02 -1.38 -2.00
N VAL A 72 -2.95 -2.68 -2.20
CA VAL A 72 -2.10 -3.57 -1.41
C VAL A 72 -1.22 -4.38 -2.35
N ASP A 73 0.07 -4.45 -2.04
CA ASP A 73 1.04 -5.31 -2.68
C ASP A 73 1.67 -6.20 -1.61
N ILE A 74 1.59 -7.49 -1.79
CA ILE A 74 2.18 -8.47 -0.87
C ILE A 74 3.29 -9.20 -1.62
N SER A 75 4.50 -9.17 -1.07
CA SER A 75 5.68 -9.81 -1.64
C SER A 75 6.29 -10.81 -0.66
N ASP A 76 6.98 -11.80 -1.21
CA ASP A 76 7.71 -12.80 -0.43
C ASP A 76 9.19 -12.41 -0.22
N THR A 77 10.00 -13.34 0.29
CA THR A 77 11.42 -13.12 0.54
C THR A 77 12.25 -12.94 -0.74
N THR A 78 11.71 -13.31 -1.90
CA THR A 78 12.36 -13.09 -3.20
C THR A 78 12.16 -11.68 -3.74
N MET A 79 11.46 -10.82 -3.00
CA MET A 79 11.08 -9.46 -3.42
C MET A 79 10.11 -9.42 -4.60
N ARG A 80 9.46 -10.54 -4.90
CA ARG A 80 8.45 -10.63 -5.96
C ARG A 80 7.05 -10.51 -5.36
N THR A 81 6.18 -9.80 -6.07
CA THR A 81 4.78 -9.71 -5.71
C THR A 81 4.12 -11.08 -5.86
N ILE A 82 3.46 -11.55 -4.78
CA ILE A 82 2.68 -12.78 -4.79
C ILE A 82 1.19 -12.51 -4.89
N TYR A 83 0.74 -11.37 -4.40
CA TYR A 83 -0.67 -11.00 -4.48
C TYR A 83 -0.82 -9.47 -4.48
N LYS A 84 -1.77 -8.98 -5.28
CA LYS A 84 -2.09 -7.56 -5.37
C LYS A 84 -3.58 -7.34 -5.17
N ILE A 85 -3.90 -6.25 -4.50
CA ILE A 85 -5.26 -5.74 -4.46
C ILE A 85 -5.19 -4.31 -4.98
N GLU A 86 -5.78 -4.06 -6.13
CA GLU A 86 -5.73 -2.77 -6.81
C GLU A 86 -7.12 -2.16 -6.91
N ASN A 87 -7.23 -0.92 -6.50
CA ASN A 87 -8.37 -0.08 -6.80
C ASN A 87 -7.91 1.00 -7.79
N GLN A 88 -8.19 0.82 -9.05
CA GLN A 88 -7.74 1.67 -10.15
C GLN A 88 -8.15 3.14 -10.00
N SER A 89 -9.18 3.42 -9.23
CA SER A 89 -9.65 4.79 -9.00
C SER A 89 -8.78 5.59 -8.04
N TYR A 90 -8.02 4.94 -7.16
CA TYR A 90 -7.34 5.60 -6.05
C TYR A 90 -5.85 5.35 -5.99
N CYS A 91 -5.40 4.26 -6.54
CA CYS A 91 -3.99 3.91 -6.50
C CYS A 91 -3.62 3.04 -7.68
N ASN A 92 -2.42 3.25 -8.12
CA ASN A 92 -1.85 2.46 -9.17
C ASN A 92 -0.33 2.40 -8.92
N LEU A 93 0.05 1.69 -7.85
CA LEU A 93 1.46 1.54 -7.52
C LEU A 93 2.21 0.96 -8.72
N HIS A 94 1.61 -0.01 -9.37
CA HIS A 94 2.19 -0.66 -10.53
C HIS A 94 2.30 0.31 -11.72
N GLU A 95 1.25 1.07 -12.05
CA GLU A 95 1.30 2.07 -13.12
C GLU A 95 2.14 3.29 -12.74
N THR A 96 2.08 3.77 -11.50
CA THR A 96 2.93 4.87 -11.06
C THR A 96 4.40 4.48 -11.16
N LEU A 97 4.71 3.23 -10.86
CA LEU A 97 6.04 2.66 -11.00
C LEU A 97 6.35 2.19 -12.45
N LEU A 98 5.33 1.84 -13.25
CA LEU A 98 5.47 1.34 -14.63
C LEU A 98 5.18 2.38 -15.70
N SER A 99 4.65 3.56 -15.37
CA SER A 99 4.24 4.56 -16.36
C SER A 99 5.42 5.16 -17.13
N ASP A 100 6.62 4.86 -16.75
CA ASP A 100 7.81 5.25 -17.48
C ASP A 100 8.37 4.06 -18.27
N SER A 101 7.71 3.77 -19.40
CA SER A 101 8.08 2.65 -20.26
C SER A 101 9.52 2.73 -20.80
N ALA A 102 10.18 3.87 -20.68
CA ALA A 102 11.59 4.05 -21.04
C ALA A 102 12.56 3.60 -19.93
N ASN A 103 12.06 3.33 -18.71
CA ASN A 103 12.87 3.03 -17.52
C ASN A 103 12.33 1.87 -16.68
N ASN A 104 11.87 0.79 -17.33
CA ASN A 104 11.38 -0.40 -16.62
C ASN A 104 12.35 -0.92 -15.56
N ASP A 105 13.66 -0.90 -15.84
CA ASP A 105 14.69 -1.36 -14.89
C ASP A 105 14.75 -0.48 -13.65
N MET A 106 14.58 0.84 -13.80
CA MET A 106 14.58 1.78 -12.68
C MET A 106 13.34 1.61 -11.80
N ILE A 107 12.21 1.30 -12.38
CA ILE A 107 10.93 1.05 -11.69
C ILE A 107 11.01 -0.24 -10.87
N VAL A 108 11.48 -1.32 -11.48
CA VAL A 108 11.68 -2.59 -10.80
C VAL A 108 12.68 -2.42 -9.65
N SER A 109 13.75 -1.67 -9.88
CA SER A 109 14.75 -1.40 -8.85
C SER A 109 14.19 -0.56 -7.69
N THR A 110 13.29 0.38 -7.97
CA THR A 110 12.63 1.19 -6.94
C THR A 110 11.69 0.33 -6.08
N ALA A 111 10.88 -0.52 -6.71
CA ALA A 111 10.00 -1.44 -5.98
C ALA A 111 10.80 -2.40 -5.10
N VAL A 112 11.88 -2.97 -5.62
CA VAL A 112 12.79 -3.83 -4.86
C VAL A 112 13.44 -3.04 -3.71
N ALA A 113 13.85 -1.80 -3.94
CA ALA A 113 14.44 -0.96 -2.91
C ALA A 113 13.46 -0.67 -1.77
N MET A 114 12.19 -0.42 -2.07
CA MET A 114 11.14 -0.22 -1.08
C MET A 114 10.90 -1.47 -0.23
N ARG A 115 10.86 -2.63 -0.87
CA ARG A 115 10.72 -3.91 -0.16
C ARG A 115 11.93 -4.22 0.72
N LYS A 116 13.14 -3.99 0.22
CA LYS A 116 14.37 -4.13 1.00
C LYS A 116 14.40 -3.18 2.19
N LYS A 117 14.02 -1.92 1.99
CA LYS A 117 13.92 -0.94 3.06
C LYS A 117 12.95 -1.41 4.15
N CYS A 118 11.79 -1.92 3.77
CA CYS A 118 10.83 -2.47 4.70
C CYS A 118 11.42 -3.63 5.51
N ARG A 119 12.09 -4.56 4.87
CA ARG A 119 12.71 -5.70 5.54
C ARG A 119 13.83 -5.28 6.50
N THR A 120 14.61 -4.26 6.14
CA THR A 120 15.72 -3.78 6.97
C THR A 120 15.23 -2.98 8.17
N THR A 121 14.20 -2.15 7.99
CA THR A 121 13.71 -1.23 9.03
C THR A 121 12.56 -1.79 9.86
N GLY A 122 11.95 -2.91 9.44
CA GLY A 122 10.74 -3.48 10.05
C GLY A 122 9.45 -2.83 9.61
N GLY A 123 9.52 -1.68 8.99
CA GLY A 123 8.38 -0.94 8.48
C GLY A 123 8.75 0.52 8.23
N PHE A 124 7.96 1.19 7.41
CA PHE A 124 8.19 2.60 7.08
C PHE A 124 6.92 3.28 6.56
N VAL A 125 6.97 4.59 6.56
CA VAL A 125 6.00 5.47 5.88
C VAL A 125 6.79 6.40 4.96
N GLN A 126 6.38 6.50 3.72
CA GLN A 126 7.08 7.31 2.73
C GLN A 126 6.13 7.88 1.70
N THR A 127 6.37 9.12 1.29
CA THR A 127 5.73 9.70 0.11
C THR A 127 6.61 9.41 -1.10
N LEU A 128 6.02 8.85 -2.13
CA LEU A 128 6.66 8.64 -3.43
C LEU A 128 6.17 9.71 -4.38
N ASN A 129 7.09 10.50 -4.92
CA ASN A 129 6.79 11.46 -5.95
C ASN A 129 6.99 10.78 -7.31
N PRO A 130 6.02 10.93 -8.24
CA PRO A 130 6.16 10.34 -9.55
C PRO A 130 7.31 11.01 -10.31
N PRO A 131 8.01 10.27 -11.18
CA PRO A 131 9.08 10.83 -12.00
C PRO A 131 8.58 11.82 -13.05
N ARG A 132 7.26 11.83 -13.32
CA ARG A 132 6.62 12.78 -14.27
C ARG A 132 5.84 13.85 -13.50
N LEU A 133 5.88 15.08 -14.00
CA LEU A 133 5.15 16.22 -13.44
C LEU A 133 3.63 16.05 -13.46
N SER A 134 3.10 15.17 -14.32
CA SER A 134 1.67 14.91 -14.47
C SER A 134 1.15 13.82 -13.54
N GLY A 135 2.01 13.15 -12.79
CA GLY A 135 1.61 12.09 -11.87
C GLY A 135 1.31 12.62 -10.46
N SER A 136 0.45 11.92 -9.74
CA SER A 136 0.16 12.22 -8.35
C SER A 136 1.17 11.56 -7.42
N ALA A 137 1.53 12.25 -6.33
CA ALA A 137 2.29 11.64 -5.26
C ALA A 137 1.50 10.48 -4.65
N GLN A 138 2.20 9.45 -4.21
CA GLN A 138 1.65 8.29 -3.52
C GLN A 138 2.15 8.27 -2.09
N LEU A 139 1.27 7.98 -1.15
CA LEU A 139 1.67 7.68 0.22
C LEU A 139 1.79 6.15 0.35
N LEU A 140 2.92 5.70 0.87
CA LEU A 140 3.26 4.30 0.98
C LEU A 140 3.56 3.94 2.42
N VAL A 141 2.92 2.91 2.92
CA VAL A 141 3.24 2.30 4.23
C VAL A 141 3.67 0.87 4.00
N GLY A 142 4.81 0.50 4.54
CA GLY A 142 5.35 -0.85 4.49
C GLY A 142 5.37 -1.50 5.88
N ARG A 143 4.99 -2.77 5.96
CA ARG A 143 5.09 -3.61 7.16
C ARG A 143 5.46 -5.03 6.76
N ASN A 144 6.20 -5.70 7.63
CA ASN A 144 6.54 -7.11 7.46
C ASN A 144 5.71 -7.97 8.40
N THR A 145 5.49 -9.24 8.02
CA THR A 145 5.08 -10.26 8.98
C THR A 145 6.15 -10.45 10.05
N SER A 146 5.78 -10.99 11.20
CA SER A 146 6.66 -11.11 12.37
C SER A 146 7.96 -11.86 12.09
N GLY A 147 7.91 -12.90 11.28
CA GLY A 147 9.09 -13.68 10.87
C GLY A 147 9.74 -13.18 9.58
N GLY A 148 9.25 -12.11 8.99
CA GLY A 148 9.79 -11.56 7.76
C GLY A 148 9.48 -12.36 6.49
N GLU A 149 8.51 -13.29 6.53
CA GLU A 149 8.13 -14.12 5.38
C GLU A 149 7.51 -13.29 4.26
N TYR A 150 6.75 -12.26 4.62
CA TYR A 150 6.03 -11.40 3.67
C TYR A 150 6.22 -9.94 4.02
N THR A 151 6.24 -9.12 2.97
CA THR A 151 6.23 -7.65 3.07
C THR A 151 4.94 -7.14 2.46
N VAL A 152 4.22 -6.32 3.21
CA VAL A 152 2.96 -5.70 2.80
C VAL A 152 3.21 -4.22 2.56
N LEU A 153 2.93 -3.76 1.35
CA LEU A 153 2.95 -2.35 0.97
C LEU A 153 1.52 -1.91 0.73
N VAL A 154 1.09 -0.88 1.46
CA VAL A 154 -0.24 -0.28 1.29
C VAL A 154 -0.05 1.13 0.78
N THR A 155 -0.73 1.48 -0.29
CA THR A 155 -0.57 2.78 -0.95
C THR A 155 -1.90 3.45 -1.23
N THR A 156 -1.86 4.77 -1.29
CA THR A 156 -2.94 5.58 -1.85
C THR A 156 -2.38 6.79 -2.57
N SER A 157 -3.13 7.28 -3.56
CA SER A 157 -2.80 8.53 -4.24
C SER A 157 -3.11 9.72 -3.35
N LEU A 158 -2.23 10.71 -3.34
CA LEU A 158 -2.44 11.97 -2.63
C LEU A 158 -3.20 13.02 -3.47
N VAL A 159 -3.63 12.68 -4.69
CA VAL A 159 -4.36 13.60 -5.55
C VAL A 159 -5.64 14.14 -4.88
N HIS A 160 -6.32 13.30 -4.11
CA HIS A 160 -7.57 13.66 -3.44
C HIS A 160 -7.37 14.40 -2.10
N VAL A 161 -6.14 14.49 -1.60
CA VAL A 161 -5.84 15.18 -0.34
C VAL A 161 -6.10 16.68 -0.47
N ALA A 162 -5.66 17.29 -1.56
CA ALA A 162 -5.89 18.70 -1.85
C ALA A 162 -7.41 19.00 -1.98
N GLU A 163 -8.16 18.14 -2.67
CA GLU A 163 -9.61 18.26 -2.81
C GLU A 163 -10.32 18.12 -1.47
N ALA A 164 -9.95 17.14 -0.68
CA ALA A 164 -10.49 16.94 0.66
C ALA A 164 -10.19 18.14 1.57
N GLY A 165 -8.98 18.70 1.50
CA GLY A 165 -8.60 19.90 2.21
C GLY A 165 -9.47 21.10 1.85
N LYS A 166 -9.80 21.28 0.57
CA LYS A 166 -10.71 22.34 0.09
C LYS A 166 -12.13 22.15 0.62
N VAL A 167 -12.67 20.94 0.58
CA VAL A 167 -14.00 20.64 1.11
C VAL A 167 -14.04 20.92 2.60
N LEU A 168 -13.07 20.48 3.37
CA LEU A 168 -13.01 20.71 4.81
C LEU A 168 -12.86 22.20 5.13
N SER A 169 -12.11 22.96 4.36
CA SER A 169 -11.96 24.40 4.57
C SER A 169 -13.25 25.18 4.33
N THR A 170 -14.17 24.64 3.50
CA THR A 170 -15.49 25.26 3.28
C THR A 170 -16.50 24.89 4.36
N VAL A 171 -16.37 23.71 4.97
CA VAL A 171 -17.32 23.18 5.95
C VAL A 171 -16.95 23.57 7.39
N LEU A 172 -15.69 23.47 7.78
CA LEU A 172 -15.23 23.73 9.15
C LEU A 172 -15.50 25.14 9.65
N PRO A 173 -15.35 26.23 8.85
CA PRO A 173 -15.69 27.57 9.30
C PRO A 173 -17.16 27.74 9.67
N LEU A 174 -18.06 26.93 9.10
CA LEU A 174 -19.49 26.96 9.42
C LEU A 174 -19.82 26.16 10.68
N SER A 175 -18.98 25.24 11.08
CA SER A 175 -19.17 24.38 12.26
C SER A 175 -18.47 24.93 13.52
N LEU A 176 -17.63 25.93 13.36
CA LEU A 176 -16.92 26.61 14.44
C LEU A 176 -17.65 27.90 14.85
#